data_2f5773950c806369efeb88ab913667a1
#
_entry.id   2f5773950c806369efeb88ab913667a1
#
_cell.length_a   1.000
_cell.length_b   1.000
_cell.length_c   1.000
_cell.angle_alpha   90.00
_cell.angle_beta   90.00
_cell.angle_gamma   90.00
#
_symmetry.space_group_name_H-M   'P 1'
#
loop_
_entity.id
_entity.type
_entity.pdbx_description
1 polymer ?
#
loop_
_entity_poly.entity_id
_entity_poly.type
_entity_poly.pdbx_seq_one_letter_code
_entity_poly.pdbx_strand_id
1 'polypeptide(L)'
;VRCQVEGGEFTDIRQAASPVGTTFVVEELFYNTPVRRKFLKKPAIEAGLVSDYMLRLILSHPEIAFRFVSQGKTIYHSMGDGKLDSALFCLYGREAFRQMIPVSGHQSGVVLKGFIGVGELSRGNRQQQSFFINGRFFRSGVLSRALENGCEGRVMIGKFPMCALFLEMPYQNVDVNVHPNKLEVRFQDESAVAEAVRQIVYDALHQEQLGQRLRAPAS
;
A
#
# COMPACT_ATOMS: atom_id res chain seq x y z
N VAL A 1 -19.47 21.57 -17.30
CA VAL A 1 -20.85 21.14 -17.07
C VAL A 1 -20.95 20.71 -15.60
N ARG A 2 -22.08 21.07 -14.94
CA ARG A 2 -22.46 20.56 -13.63
C ARG A 2 -23.62 19.58 -13.81
N CYS A 3 -23.51 18.39 -13.28
CA CYS A 3 -24.57 17.39 -13.24
C CYS A 3 -24.89 17.07 -11.77
N GLN A 4 -26.19 16.94 -11.46
CA GLN A 4 -26.65 16.48 -10.17
C GLN A 4 -27.44 15.18 -10.35
N VAL A 5 -27.16 14.18 -9.52
CA VAL A 5 -27.80 12.86 -9.55
C VAL A 5 -28.28 12.55 -8.15
N GLU A 6 -29.55 12.19 -8.00
CA GLU A 6 -30.15 11.81 -6.75
C GLU A 6 -30.81 10.44 -6.91
N GLY A 7 -30.41 9.46 -6.10
CA GLY A 7 -30.97 8.11 -6.15
C GLY A 7 -30.76 7.34 -7.45
N GLY A 8 -29.87 7.81 -8.32
CA GLY A 8 -29.63 7.24 -9.64
C GLY A 8 -30.28 8.01 -10.80
N GLU A 9 -31.13 9.00 -10.50
CA GLU A 9 -31.81 9.83 -11.49
C GLU A 9 -31.10 11.20 -11.62
N PHE A 10 -30.96 11.69 -12.87
CA PHE A 10 -30.46 13.03 -13.14
C PHE A 10 -31.49 14.08 -12.76
N THR A 11 -31.17 14.94 -11.80
CA THR A 11 -32.07 16.00 -11.32
C THR A 11 -31.72 17.38 -11.90
N ASP A 12 -30.46 17.63 -12.26
CA ASP A 12 -30.03 18.86 -12.87
C ASP A 12 -28.83 18.64 -13.80
N ILE A 13 -28.84 19.26 -14.98
CA ILE A 13 -27.72 19.32 -15.92
C ILE A 13 -27.64 20.73 -16.46
N ARG A 14 -26.55 21.44 -16.15
CA ARG A 14 -26.38 22.82 -16.58
C ARG A 14 -24.92 23.17 -16.94
N GLN A 15 -24.75 24.22 -17.73
CA GLN A 15 -23.43 24.80 -17.97
C GLN A 15 -22.93 25.45 -16.66
N ALA A 16 -21.66 25.23 -16.36
CA ALA A 16 -21.00 25.85 -15.21
C ALA A 16 -19.57 26.22 -15.60
N ALA A 17 -19.12 27.38 -15.14
CA ALA A 17 -17.71 27.73 -15.18
C ALA A 17 -16.93 26.85 -14.19
N SER A 18 -15.85 26.25 -14.65
CA SER A 18 -14.99 25.39 -13.84
C SER A 18 -13.57 25.45 -14.41
N PRO A 19 -12.53 25.40 -13.58
CA PRO A 19 -11.17 25.14 -14.05
C PRO A 19 -11.10 23.77 -14.74
N VAL A 20 -10.02 23.53 -15.46
CA VAL A 20 -9.77 22.21 -16.08
C VAL A 20 -9.68 21.15 -14.98
N GLY A 21 -10.46 20.10 -15.13
CA GLY A 21 -10.52 19.00 -14.16
C GLY A 21 -11.95 18.53 -13.91
N THR A 22 -12.10 17.63 -12.94
CA THR A 22 -13.38 17.06 -12.53
C THR A 22 -13.52 17.13 -11.01
N THR A 23 -14.69 17.57 -10.54
CA THR A 23 -15.04 17.58 -9.11
C THR A 23 -16.22 16.67 -8.88
N PHE A 24 -16.08 15.75 -7.96
CA PHE A 24 -17.16 14.90 -7.45
C PHE A 24 -17.50 15.33 -6.03
N VAL A 25 -18.79 15.55 -5.76
CA VAL A 25 -19.32 15.80 -4.42
C VAL A 25 -20.32 14.70 -4.14
N VAL A 26 -20.12 13.95 -3.05
CA VAL A 26 -21.03 12.87 -2.63
C VAL A 26 -21.53 13.22 -1.24
N GLU A 27 -22.84 13.35 -1.13
CA GLU A 27 -23.56 13.67 0.11
C GLU A 27 -24.54 12.57 0.44
N GLU A 28 -24.93 12.42 1.68
CA GLU A 28 -25.92 11.45 2.17
C GLU A 28 -25.70 10.02 1.63
N LEU A 29 -24.45 9.55 1.69
CA LEU A 29 -24.07 8.23 1.16
C LEU A 29 -25.03 7.13 1.70
N PHE A 30 -25.58 6.33 0.78
CA PHE A 30 -26.54 5.25 1.06
C PHE A 30 -27.91 5.71 1.60
N TYR A 31 -28.34 6.96 1.35
CA TYR A 31 -29.66 7.42 1.79
C TYR A 31 -30.80 6.56 1.22
N ASN A 32 -30.66 6.12 -0.03
CA ASN A 32 -31.63 5.28 -0.75
C ASN A 32 -31.35 3.76 -0.60
N THR A 33 -30.36 3.36 0.18
CA THR A 33 -30.01 1.97 0.45
C THR A 33 -29.81 1.73 1.95
N PRO A 34 -30.91 1.75 2.74
CA PRO A 34 -30.83 1.75 4.21
C PRO A 34 -30.11 0.51 4.78
N VAL A 35 -30.17 -0.62 4.07
CA VAL A 35 -29.44 -1.84 4.45
C VAL A 35 -27.93 -1.58 4.42
N ARG A 36 -27.42 -0.96 3.36
CA ARG A 36 -25.97 -0.59 3.26
C ARG A 36 -25.58 0.44 4.30
N ARG A 37 -26.44 1.43 4.56
CA ARG A 37 -26.21 2.47 5.58
C ARG A 37 -26.01 1.87 6.98
N LYS A 38 -26.69 0.77 7.33
CA LYS A 38 -26.52 0.06 8.61
C LYS A 38 -25.15 -0.58 8.79
N PHE A 39 -24.43 -0.88 7.71
CA PHE A 39 -23.08 -1.44 7.77
C PHE A 39 -21.97 -0.40 7.91
N LEU A 40 -22.28 0.89 7.77
CA LEU A 40 -21.32 1.96 8.03
C LEU A 40 -20.91 1.93 9.50
N LYS A 41 -19.62 1.98 9.71
CA LYS A 41 -19.02 2.07 11.04
C LYS A 41 -19.08 3.51 11.56
N LYS A 42 -18.57 3.73 12.77
CA LYS A 42 -18.42 5.09 13.30
C LYS A 42 -17.54 5.93 12.37
N PRO A 43 -17.83 7.25 12.17
CA PRO A 43 -17.10 8.10 11.21
C PRO A 43 -15.57 8.05 11.34
N ALA A 44 -15.05 7.98 12.57
CA ALA A 44 -13.60 7.88 12.80
C ALA A 44 -13.00 6.56 12.26
N ILE A 45 -13.76 5.45 12.33
CA ILE A 45 -13.32 4.15 11.80
C ILE A 45 -13.35 4.18 10.27
N GLU A 46 -14.41 4.74 9.68
CA GLU A 46 -14.50 4.89 8.20
C GLU A 46 -13.38 5.80 7.68
N ALA A 47 -13.12 6.92 8.35
CA ALA A 47 -12.01 7.81 8.00
C ALA A 47 -10.66 7.08 8.05
N GLY A 48 -10.43 6.20 9.02
CA GLY A 48 -9.24 5.35 9.09
C GLY A 48 -9.13 4.40 7.90
N LEU A 49 -10.23 3.74 7.50
CA LEU A 49 -10.26 2.84 6.35
C LEU A 49 -10.00 3.59 5.03
N VAL A 50 -10.55 4.80 4.88
CA VAL A 50 -10.27 5.67 3.72
C VAL A 50 -8.80 6.09 3.71
N SER A 51 -8.24 6.46 4.87
CA SER A 51 -6.83 6.81 5.00
C SER A 51 -5.91 5.65 4.59
N ASP A 52 -6.22 4.43 5.04
CA ASP A 52 -5.51 3.21 4.64
C ASP A 52 -5.59 2.93 3.13
N TYR A 53 -6.72 3.23 2.52
CA TYR A 53 -6.90 3.11 1.07
C TYR A 53 -6.07 4.16 0.31
N MET A 54 -6.11 5.42 0.77
CA MET A 54 -5.31 6.50 0.20
C MET A 54 -3.81 6.24 0.28
N LEU A 55 -3.34 5.67 1.39
CA LEU A 55 -1.94 5.25 1.55
C LEU A 55 -1.54 4.29 0.40
N ARG A 56 -2.37 3.29 0.10
CA ARG A 56 -2.09 2.32 -0.96
C ARG A 56 -2.14 2.94 -2.35
N LEU A 57 -3.05 3.89 -2.59
CA LEU A 57 -3.09 4.64 -3.85
C LEU A 57 -1.82 5.47 -4.05
N ILE A 58 -1.36 6.17 -3.02
CA ILE A 58 -0.13 6.97 -3.08
C ILE A 58 1.09 6.09 -3.35
N LEU A 59 1.16 4.90 -2.73
CA LEU A 59 2.24 3.94 -2.98
C LEU A 59 2.20 3.35 -4.39
N SER A 60 1.01 3.04 -4.91
CA SER A 60 0.86 2.42 -6.24
C SER A 60 1.00 3.41 -7.39
N HIS A 61 0.82 4.72 -7.12
CA HIS A 61 0.85 5.79 -8.11
C HIS A 61 1.71 6.96 -7.62
N PRO A 62 3.02 6.77 -7.43
CA PRO A 62 3.91 7.83 -6.97
C PRO A 62 4.03 8.98 -7.97
N GLU A 63 3.66 8.75 -9.25
CA GLU A 63 3.60 9.75 -10.32
C GLU A 63 2.40 10.70 -10.21
N ILE A 64 1.43 10.42 -9.34
CA ILE A 64 0.25 11.26 -9.13
C ILE A 64 0.40 12.04 -7.83
N ALA A 65 0.17 13.35 -7.88
CA ALA A 65 0.09 14.18 -6.69
C ALA A 65 -1.26 14.00 -6.00
N PHE A 66 -1.25 13.52 -4.76
CA PHE A 66 -2.44 13.35 -3.94
C PHE A 66 -2.47 14.36 -2.81
N ARG A 67 -3.63 14.92 -2.55
CA ARG A 67 -3.91 15.65 -1.32
C ARG A 67 -5.13 15.07 -0.64
N PHE A 68 -4.92 14.39 0.48
CA PHE A 68 -6.01 13.81 1.28
C PHE A 68 -6.25 14.64 2.53
N VAL A 69 -7.49 15.11 2.66
CA VAL A 69 -7.94 15.94 3.79
C VAL A 69 -9.05 15.19 4.52
N SER A 70 -8.95 15.10 5.83
CA SER A 70 -10.00 14.53 6.70
C SER A 70 -10.27 15.47 7.85
N GLN A 71 -11.53 15.79 8.08
CA GLN A 71 -11.99 16.71 9.13
C GLN A 71 -11.22 18.06 9.14
N GLY A 72 -10.99 18.62 7.94
CA GLY A 72 -10.28 19.89 7.74
C GLY A 72 -8.75 19.81 7.89
N LYS A 73 -8.19 18.63 8.25
CA LYS A 73 -6.73 18.44 8.38
C LYS A 73 -6.18 17.70 7.16
N THR A 74 -5.09 18.20 6.59
CA THR A 74 -4.35 17.46 5.57
C THR A 74 -3.63 16.28 6.23
N ILE A 75 -4.02 15.07 5.84
CA ILE A 75 -3.44 13.80 6.32
C ILE A 75 -2.26 13.41 5.45
N TYR A 76 -2.42 13.45 4.11
CA TYR A 76 -1.37 13.15 3.15
C TYR A 76 -1.30 14.25 2.08
N HIS A 77 -0.08 14.54 1.65
CA HIS A 77 0.19 15.43 0.51
C HIS A 77 1.44 14.90 -0.23
N SER A 78 1.23 14.12 -1.28
CA SER A 78 2.32 13.56 -2.08
C SER A 78 2.68 14.49 -3.25
N MET A 79 3.93 14.40 -3.69
CA MET A 79 4.51 15.29 -4.69
C MET A 79 4.12 14.92 -6.14
N GLY A 80 3.86 13.64 -6.41
CA GLY A 80 3.59 13.16 -7.78
C GLY A 80 4.82 13.16 -8.67
N ASP A 81 6.00 12.96 -8.10
CA ASP A 81 7.29 13.01 -8.80
C ASP A 81 7.76 11.66 -9.37
N GLY A 82 6.93 10.64 -9.26
CA GLY A 82 7.21 9.28 -9.72
C GLY A 82 8.17 8.49 -8.82
N LYS A 83 8.57 9.03 -7.68
CA LYS A 83 9.54 8.38 -6.79
C LYS A 83 8.84 7.73 -5.59
N LEU A 84 9.09 6.44 -5.42
CA LEU A 84 8.57 5.70 -4.26
C LEU A 84 9.11 6.26 -2.94
N ASP A 85 10.36 6.71 -2.92
CA ASP A 85 11.00 7.34 -1.76
C ASP A 85 10.23 8.56 -1.27
N SER A 86 9.81 9.43 -2.21
CA SER A 86 8.99 10.62 -1.90
C SER A 86 7.62 10.25 -1.36
N ALA A 87 7.01 9.19 -1.91
CA ALA A 87 5.74 8.66 -1.42
C ALA A 87 5.88 8.10 0.00
N LEU A 88 6.90 7.28 0.27
CA LEU A 88 7.16 6.73 1.60
C LEU A 88 7.48 7.81 2.63
N PHE A 89 8.26 8.82 2.24
CA PHE A 89 8.54 9.98 3.09
C PHE A 89 7.25 10.75 3.46
N CYS A 90 6.36 10.96 2.48
CA CYS A 90 5.06 11.59 2.72
C CYS A 90 4.19 10.79 3.70
N LEU A 91 4.18 9.46 3.56
CA LEU A 91 3.28 8.58 4.31
C LEU A 91 3.75 8.28 5.73
N TYR A 92 5.05 8.08 5.91
CA TYR A 92 5.62 7.59 7.18
C TYR A 92 6.50 8.61 7.88
N GLY A 93 6.82 9.73 7.22
CA GLY A 93 7.70 10.76 7.74
C GLY A 93 9.19 10.42 7.63
N ARG A 94 10.02 11.44 7.90
CA ARG A 94 11.48 11.39 7.69
C ARG A 94 12.17 10.30 8.50
N GLU A 95 11.84 10.22 9.79
CA GLU A 95 12.52 9.31 10.70
C GLU A 95 12.22 7.85 10.40
N ALA A 96 10.96 7.53 10.11
CA ALA A 96 10.57 6.19 9.72
C ALA A 96 11.21 5.80 8.37
N PHE A 97 11.16 6.69 7.37
CA PHE A 97 11.74 6.41 6.06
C PHE A 97 13.24 6.13 6.12
N ARG A 98 14.00 6.87 6.94
CA ARG A 98 15.44 6.63 7.13
C ARG A 98 15.80 5.26 7.70
N GLN A 99 14.88 4.67 8.45
CA GLN A 99 15.04 3.34 9.04
C GLN A 99 14.54 2.22 8.13
N MET A 100 13.87 2.56 7.01
CA MET A 100 13.43 1.57 6.05
C MET A 100 14.61 1.04 5.23
N ILE A 101 14.59 -0.25 4.99
CA ILE A 101 15.63 -0.97 4.25
C ILE A 101 15.13 -1.20 2.84
N PRO A 102 15.85 -0.74 1.80
CA PRO A 102 15.50 -1.00 0.43
C PRO A 102 15.63 -2.49 0.10
N VAL A 103 14.69 -3.00 -0.66
CA VAL A 103 14.67 -4.37 -1.16
C VAL A 103 14.66 -4.33 -2.67
N SER A 104 15.58 -5.06 -3.29
CA SER A 104 15.61 -5.25 -4.74
C SER A 104 16.24 -6.59 -5.07
N GLY A 105 15.54 -7.41 -5.86
CA GLY A 105 16.06 -8.70 -6.28
C GLY A 105 15.22 -9.34 -7.36
N HIS A 106 15.77 -10.41 -7.94
CA HIS A 106 15.10 -11.23 -8.94
C HIS A 106 15.36 -12.70 -8.64
N GLN A 107 14.31 -13.51 -8.54
CA GLN A 107 14.39 -14.95 -8.32
C GLN A 107 13.14 -15.64 -8.85
N SER A 108 13.32 -16.81 -9.47
CA SER A 108 12.21 -17.66 -9.96
C SER A 108 11.19 -16.92 -10.83
N GLY A 109 11.66 -15.98 -11.68
CA GLY A 109 10.79 -15.17 -12.54
C GLY A 109 10.03 -14.06 -11.83
N VAL A 110 10.28 -13.83 -10.53
CA VAL A 110 9.74 -12.72 -9.74
C VAL A 110 10.80 -11.64 -9.62
N VAL A 111 10.48 -10.41 -10.03
CA VAL A 111 11.24 -9.22 -9.67
C VAL A 111 10.56 -8.59 -8.46
N LEU A 112 11.31 -8.38 -7.38
CA LEU A 112 10.82 -7.75 -6.14
C LEU A 112 11.58 -6.45 -5.92
N LYS A 113 10.86 -5.38 -5.68
CA LYS A 113 11.40 -4.06 -5.34
C LYS A 113 10.58 -3.44 -4.21
N GLY A 114 11.16 -2.52 -3.47
CA GLY A 114 10.44 -1.74 -2.47
C GLY A 114 11.23 -1.52 -1.20
N PHE A 115 10.52 -1.44 -0.08
CA PHE A 115 11.10 -1.16 1.23
C PHE A 115 10.45 -2.00 2.31
N ILE A 116 11.26 -2.34 3.32
CA ILE A 116 10.80 -3.02 4.54
C ILE A 116 11.23 -2.23 5.77
N GLY A 117 10.42 -2.31 6.83
CA GLY A 117 10.72 -1.77 8.14
C GLY A 117 10.68 -2.86 9.19
N VAL A 118 11.80 -3.03 9.89
CA VAL A 118 12.00 -3.99 10.99
C VAL A 118 12.35 -3.26 12.28
N GLY A 119 12.62 -3.96 13.35
CA GLY A 119 12.98 -3.35 14.64
C GLY A 119 11.88 -2.41 15.15
N GLU A 120 12.19 -1.13 15.36
CA GLU A 120 11.25 -0.10 15.86
C GLU A 120 10.09 0.18 14.88
N LEU A 121 10.28 -0.08 13.58
CA LEU A 121 9.23 0.04 12.58
C LEU A 121 8.26 -1.13 12.57
N SER A 122 8.52 -2.19 13.35
CA SER A 122 7.61 -3.34 13.46
C SER A 122 6.29 -2.95 14.11
N ARG A 123 5.20 -3.59 13.72
CA ARG A 123 3.83 -3.26 14.14
C ARG A 123 3.16 -4.42 14.88
N GLY A 124 2.13 -4.14 15.65
CA GLY A 124 1.33 -5.14 16.37
C GLY A 124 0.41 -5.97 15.47
N ASN A 125 0.29 -5.60 14.20
CA ASN A 125 -0.53 -6.31 13.21
C ASN A 125 0.05 -6.14 11.80
N ARG A 126 -0.54 -6.86 10.82
CA ARG A 126 -0.11 -6.88 9.42
C ARG A 126 -0.72 -5.76 8.54
N GLN A 127 -1.41 -4.78 9.11
CA GLN A 127 -2.10 -3.75 8.32
C GLN A 127 -1.16 -2.89 7.48
N GLN A 128 0.11 -2.74 7.92
CA GLN A 128 1.14 -2.01 7.20
C GLN A 128 2.03 -2.90 6.30
N GLN A 129 1.60 -4.12 6.01
CA GLN A 129 2.17 -4.93 4.95
C GLN A 129 1.41 -4.62 3.65
N SER A 130 2.04 -3.89 2.74
CA SER A 130 1.48 -3.52 1.44
C SER A 130 2.22 -4.25 0.34
N PHE A 131 1.52 -5.17 -0.34
CA PHE A 131 2.03 -5.90 -1.49
C PHE A 131 1.34 -5.38 -2.75
N PHE A 132 2.12 -5.18 -3.79
CA PHE A 132 1.64 -4.77 -5.11
C PHE A 132 2.13 -5.77 -6.15
N ILE A 133 1.27 -6.16 -7.08
CA ILE A 133 1.63 -6.99 -8.23
C ILE A 133 1.27 -6.28 -9.51
N ASN A 134 2.26 -6.07 -10.39
CA ASN A 134 2.08 -5.35 -11.65
C ASN A 134 1.30 -4.03 -11.45
N GLY A 135 1.63 -3.27 -10.40
CA GLY A 135 1.00 -1.99 -10.04
C GLY A 135 -0.28 -2.08 -9.20
N ARG A 136 -0.79 -3.29 -8.92
CA ARG A 136 -2.04 -3.47 -8.18
C ARG A 136 -1.83 -3.94 -6.75
N PHE A 137 -2.43 -3.25 -5.79
CA PHE A 137 -2.47 -3.68 -4.39
C PHE A 137 -3.24 -5.00 -4.22
N PHE A 138 -2.68 -5.90 -3.42
CA PHE A 138 -3.34 -7.14 -3.01
C PHE A 138 -2.94 -7.57 -1.61
N ARG A 139 -3.63 -8.55 -1.07
CA ARG A 139 -3.33 -9.20 0.21
C ARG A 139 -3.02 -10.65 -0.02
N SER A 140 -1.98 -11.15 0.65
CA SER A 140 -1.62 -12.56 0.64
C SER A 140 -1.08 -12.99 1.99
N GLY A 141 -1.74 -13.96 2.60
CA GLY A 141 -1.26 -14.58 3.85
C GLY A 141 0.04 -15.35 3.64
N VAL A 142 0.24 -15.88 2.44
CA VAL A 142 1.47 -16.61 2.08
C VAL A 142 2.65 -15.65 1.98
N LEU A 143 2.50 -14.53 1.28
CA LEU A 143 3.57 -13.53 1.19
C LEU A 143 3.83 -12.83 2.52
N SER A 144 2.80 -12.62 3.34
CA SER A 144 2.99 -12.12 4.70
C SER A 144 3.91 -13.05 5.51
N ARG A 145 3.67 -14.37 5.47
CA ARG A 145 4.55 -15.34 6.12
C ARG A 145 5.95 -15.40 5.49
N ALA A 146 6.05 -15.32 4.17
CA ALA A 146 7.34 -15.29 3.47
C ALA A 146 8.18 -14.08 3.89
N LEU A 147 7.58 -12.89 3.94
CA LEU A 147 8.19 -11.67 4.46
C LEU A 147 8.66 -11.85 5.92
N GLU A 148 7.78 -12.35 6.79
CA GLU A 148 8.08 -12.57 8.21
C GLU A 148 9.25 -13.53 8.40
N ASN A 149 9.27 -14.65 7.67
CA ASN A 149 10.38 -15.62 7.68
C ASN A 149 11.68 -15.01 7.13
N GLY A 150 11.61 -14.17 6.09
CA GLY A 150 12.78 -13.43 5.58
C GLY A 150 13.32 -12.40 6.56
N CYS A 151 12.48 -11.92 7.50
CA CYS A 151 12.84 -10.99 8.56
C CYS A 151 13.18 -11.66 9.89
N GLU A 152 13.37 -12.99 9.91
CA GLU A 152 13.66 -13.72 11.14
C GLU A 152 14.88 -13.15 11.89
N GLY A 153 14.76 -13.03 13.21
CA GLY A 153 15.80 -12.40 14.05
C GLY A 153 15.88 -10.87 13.99
N ARG A 154 15.06 -10.22 13.15
CA ARG A 154 15.04 -8.75 13.00
C ARG A 154 13.75 -8.12 13.53
N VAL A 155 12.78 -8.91 13.90
CA VAL A 155 11.47 -8.50 14.40
C VAL A 155 11.22 -9.20 15.75
N MET A 156 10.76 -8.45 16.73
CA MET A 156 10.43 -8.98 18.05
C MET A 156 9.23 -9.95 17.96
N ILE A 157 9.19 -10.93 18.85
CA ILE A 157 8.08 -11.88 18.97
C ILE A 157 6.76 -11.12 19.16
N GLY A 158 5.74 -11.51 18.41
CA GLY A 158 4.41 -10.85 18.42
C GLY A 158 4.33 -9.54 17.67
N LYS A 159 5.40 -9.14 16.97
CA LYS A 159 5.40 -8.00 16.04
C LYS A 159 5.53 -8.48 14.60
N PHE A 160 5.17 -7.62 13.68
CA PHE A 160 5.18 -7.86 12.23
C PHE A 160 5.99 -6.77 11.53
N PRO A 161 6.83 -7.13 10.54
CA PRO A 161 7.52 -6.13 9.73
C PRO A 161 6.49 -5.32 8.95
N MET A 162 6.76 -4.03 8.74
CA MET A 162 6.04 -3.25 7.75
C MET A 162 6.71 -3.38 6.38
N CYS A 163 5.94 -3.21 5.31
CA CYS A 163 6.51 -3.19 3.97
C CYS A 163 5.67 -2.43 2.96
N ALA A 164 6.36 -1.96 1.91
CA ALA A 164 5.79 -1.59 0.63
C ALA A 164 6.59 -2.36 -0.44
N LEU A 165 6.09 -3.51 -0.87
CA LEU A 165 6.77 -4.43 -1.76
C LEU A 165 6.02 -4.58 -3.08
N PHE A 166 6.73 -4.40 -4.18
CA PHE A 166 6.24 -4.43 -5.54
C PHE A 166 6.80 -5.65 -6.25
N LEU A 167 5.91 -6.53 -6.66
CA LEU A 167 6.21 -7.74 -7.42
C LEU A 167 5.90 -7.46 -8.90
N GLU A 168 6.86 -7.77 -9.76
CA GLU A 168 6.67 -7.80 -11.21
C GLU A 168 6.90 -9.23 -11.67
N MET A 169 5.95 -9.77 -12.42
CA MET A 169 6.03 -11.13 -12.98
C MET A 169 5.14 -11.24 -14.22
N PRO A 170 5.36 -12.25 -15.10
CA PRO A 170 4.52 -12.48 -16.27
C PRO A 170 3.05 -12.63 -15.88
N TYR A 171 2.16 -11.97 -16.60
CA TYR A 171 0.71 -11.99 -16.34
C TYR A 171 0.10 -13.40 -16.35
N GLN A 172 0.66 -14.30 -17.14
CA GLN A 172 0.23 -15.70 -17.22
C GLN A 172 0.46 -16.49 -15.92
N ASN A 173 1.37 -16.03 -15.05
CA ASN A 173 1.73 -16.71 -13.81
C ASN A 173 0.89 -16.22 -12.62
N VAL A 174 -0.02 -15.26 -12.82
CA VAL A 174 -0.85 -14.69 -11.76
C VAL A 174 -2.27 -14.45 -12.27
N ASP A 175 -3.24 -14.96 -11.51
CA ASP A 175 -4.66 -14.64 -11.69
C ASP A 175 -5.08 -13.59 -10.66
N VAL A 176 -5.50 -12.44 -11.14
CA VAL A 176 -5.96 -11.30 -10.32
C VAL A 176 -7.49 -11.23 -10.23
N ASN A 177 -8.21 -12.12 -10.90
CA ASN A 177 -9.67 -12.16 -10.93
C ASN A 177 -10.24 -13.28 -10.05
N VAL A 178 -9.70 -13.44 -8.86
CA VAL A 178 -10.07 -14.54 -7.94
C VAL A 178 -11.28 -14.16 -7.07
N HIS A 179 -11.43 -12.90 -6.68
CA HIS A 179 -12.45 -12.45 -5.73
C HIS A 179 -13.12 -11.14 -6.19
N PRO A 180 -14.43 -10.93 -5.94
CA PRO A 180 -15.14 -9.69 -6.30
C PRO A 180 -14.48 -8.41 -5.78
N ASN A 181 -13.90 -8.45 -4.58
CA ASN A 181 -13.18 -7.32 -3.98
C ASN A 181 -11.81 -7.08 -4.62
N LYS A 182 -11.37 -8.01 -5.49
CA LYS A 182 -10.10 -7.92 -6.24
C LYS A 182 -8.87 -7.63 -5.34
N LEU A 183 -8.92 -8.00 -4.07
CA LEU A 183 -7.84 -7.85 -3.10
C LEU A 183 -6.99 -9.13 -2.96
N GLU A 184 -7.40 -10.21 -3.61
CA GLU A 184 -6.69 -11.49 -3.59
C GLU A 184 -6.18 -11.81 -4.98
N VAL A 185 -5.07 -12.49 -5.04
CA VAL A 185 -4.45 -12.99 -6.27
C VAL A 185 -4.11 -14.47 -6.07
N ARG A 186 -4.11 -15.23 -7.14
CA ARG A 186 -3.63 -16.61 -7.14
C ARG A 186 -2.40 -16.71 -8.02
N PHE A 187 -1.32 -17.22 -7.48
CA PHE A 187 -0.11 -17.53 -8.24
C PHE A 187 -0.20 -18.93 -8.82
N GLN A 188 0.39 -19.13 -9.98
CA GLN A 188 0.49 -20.46 -10.60
C GLN A 188 1.37 -21.39 -9.74
N ASP A 189 2.48 -20.87 -9.20
CA ASP A 189 3.33 -21.53 -8.21
C ASP A 189 3.52 -20.60 -7.00
N GLU A 190 2.62 -20.75 -6.04
CA GLU A 190 2.60 -19.92 -4.82
C GLU A 190 3.84 -20.18 -3.96
N SER A 191 4.34 -21.40 -3.95
CA SER A 191 5.52 -21.79 -3.16
C SER A 191 6.79 -21.16 -3.70
N ALA A 192 6.97 -21.17 -5.03
CA ALA A 192 8.12 -20.54 -5.67
C ALA A 192 8.13 -19.02 -5.46
N VAL A 193 6.95 -18.36 -5.56
CA VAL A 193 6.82 -16.91 -5.31
C VAL A 193 7.11 -16.59 -3.84
N ALA A 194 6.58 -17.37 -2.91
CA ALA A 194 6.83 -17.18 -1.49
C ALA A 194 8.31 -17.33 -1.13
N GLU A 195 8.97 -18.36 -1.66
CA GLU A 195 10.40 -18.59 -1.44
C GLU A 195 11.26 -17.49 -2.07
N ALA A 196 10.90 -17.01 -3.26
CA ALA A 196 11.58 -15.86 -3.87
C ALA A 196 11.49 -14.61 -2.99
N VAL A 197 10.30 -14.28 -2.50
CA VAL A 197 10.10 -13.12 -1.60
C VAL A 197 10.90 -13.30 -0.31
N ARG A 198 10.84 -14.48 0.32
CA ARG A 198 11.60 -14.78 1.54
C ARG A 198 13.11 -14.57 1.34
N GLN A 199 13.65 -15.14 0.28
CA GLN A 199 15.09 -15.09 0.01
C GLN A 199 15.56 -13.67 -0.32
N ILE A 200 14.86 -12.95 -1.19
CA ILE A 200 15.22 -11.58 -1.57
C ILE A 200 15.19 -10.65 -0.35
N VAL A 201 14.17 -10.80 0.52
CA VAL A 201 14.08 -10.04 1.77
C VAL A 201 15.23 -10.38 2.73
N TYR A 202 15.52 -11.66 2.90
CA TYR A 202 16.65 -12.12 3.74
C TYR A 202 17.98 -11.54 3.25
N ASP A 203 18.25 -11.61 1.94
CA ASP A 203 19.49 -11.11 1.35
C ASP A 203 19.62 -9.59 1.52
N ALA A 204 18.54 -8.83 1.33
CA ALA A 204 18.53 -7.38 1.53
C ALA A 204 18.90 -7.00 2.97
N LEU A 205 18.31 -7.70 3.95
CA LEU A 205 18.60 -7.50 5.38
C LEU A 205 20.03 -7.88 5.74
N HIS A 206 20.56 -8.93 5.13
CA HIS A 206 21.93 -9.39 5.37
C HIS A 206 22.97 -8.41 4.80
N GLN A 207 22.75 -7.91 3.61
CA GLN A 207 23.60 -6.89 2.98
C GLN A 207 23.62 -5.59 3.78
N GLU A 208 22.46 -5.15 4.26
CA GLU A 208 22.34 -3.96 5.10
C GLU A 208 23.13 -4.10 6.41
N GLN A 209 23.05 -5.26 7.06
CA GLN A 209 23.79 -5.55 8.29
C GLN A 209 25.31 -5.57 8.07
N LEU A 210 25.78 -6.16 6.97
CA LEU A 210 27.19 -6.12 6.60
C LEU A 210 27.67 -4.69 6.35
N GLY A 211 26.88 -3.88 5.64
CA GLY A 211 27.17 -2.48 5.40
C GLY A 211 27.26 -1.65 6.68
N GLN A 212 26.40 -1.92 7.67
CA GLN A 212 26.46 -1.25 8.98
C GLN A 212 27.70 -1.66 9.78
N ARG A 213 28.07 -2.95 9.79
CA ARG A 213 29.27 -3.44 10.47
C ARG A 213 30.56 -2.82 9.91
N LEU A 214 30.63 -2.62 8.60
CA LEU A 214 31.78 -2.01 7.94
C LEU A 214 31.89 -0.50 8.19
N ARG A 215 30.78 0.16 8.54
CA ARG A 215 30.73 1.61 8.87
C ARG A 215 30.91 1.89 10.36
N ALA A 216 30.79 0.89 11.22
CA ALA A 216 31.05 1.05 12.65
C ALA A 216 32.54 1.30 12.88
N PRO A 217 32.93 2.35 13.64
CA PRO A 217 34.34 2.56 13.99
C PRO A 217 34.85 1.34 14.75
N ALA A 218 36.00 0.85 14.39
CA ALA A 218 36.71 -0.17 15.15
C ALA A 218 36.90 0.31 16.59
N SER A 219 36.34 -0.40 17.55
CA SER A 219 36.46 -0.10 18.99
C SER A 219 37.87 -0.34 19.48
#